data_bf2cecdfdaf77d156c79bab7da585d03
#
_entry.id   bf2cecdfdaf77d156c79bab7da585d03
#
_cell.length_a   1.000
_cell.length_b   1.000
_cell.length_c   1.000
_cell.angle_alpha   90.00
_cell.angle_beta   90.00
_cell.angle_gamma   90.00
#
_symmetry.space_group_name_H-M   'P 1'
#
loop_
_entity.id
_entity.type
_entity.pdbx_description
1 polymer ?
#
loop_
_entity_poly.entity_id
_entity_poly.type
_entity_poly.pdbx_seq_one_letter_code
_entity_poly.pdbx_strand_id
1 'polypeptide(L)'
;TIRSNLPLKKLFRVLLCIPLVFPSYIYGFLFIILFGPRGALYDRLQPFGIDQIPSLYGFWGACLCLTLLSYPYIFISVSSSLIKLDYAYEEASASLGKSLLHTYLKVIIPLLKPSILVGAILVTLYVISDFGAVSLLQYKSFSYVIYNQYETIQRTAAASTSSVLILIGLLSIWFYRPDSANTDLYRSSASVSRNTKPIDLGKFKWVATLIVSSLIFVSVVLPVSVLAYWSYNFTINYTDFFKFSALYNSLYAASLGSIITVLLSIPVALLIAKYKNSFSQIIEKFSYIGFVL
;
A
#
# COMPACT_ATOMS: atom_id res chain seq x y z
N THR A 1 1.85 -9.69 -13.21
CA THR A 1 0.93 -10.63 -12.50
C THR A 1 -0.46 -10.70 -13.14
N ILE A 2 -0.98 -9.66 -13.79
CA ILE A 2 -2.36 -9.60 -14.30
C ILE A 2 -2.46 -10.10 -15.73
N ARG A 3 -1.75 -9.47 -16.66
CA ARG A 3 -1.84 -9.74 -18.10
C ARG A 3 -0.72 -10.63 -18.65
N SER A 4 0.17 -11.15 -17.78
CA SER A 4 1.31 -11.97 -18.19
C SER A 4 1.11 -13.46 -17.86
N ASN A 5 1.93 -14.29 -18.49
CA ASN A 5 2.00 -15.75 -18.25
C ASN A 5 2.93 -16.11 -17.08
N LEU A 6 3.06 -15.24 -16.06
CA LEU A 6 3.87 -15.50 -14.86
C LEU A 6 3.40 -16.78 -14.14
N PRO A 7 4.34 -17.63 -13.68
CA PRO A 7 4.00 -18.76 -12.83
C PRO A 7 3.40 -18.25 -11.51
N LEU A 8 2.49 -19.01 -10.92
CA LEU A 8 1.88 -18.71 -9.63
C LEU A 8 1.25 -17.30 -9.53
N LYS A 9 0.83 -16.69 -10.65
CA LYS A 9 0.32 -15.31 -10.70
C LYS A 9 -0.84 -15.03 -9.73
N LYS A 10 -1.68 -16.04 -9.44
CA LYS A 10 -2.78 -15.91 -8.46
C LYS A 10 -2.23 -15.77 -7.04
N LEU A 11 -1.26 -16.60 -6.68
CA LEU A 11 -0.59 -16.57 -5.39
C LEU A 11 0.16 -15.24 -5.20
N PHE A 12 0.91 -14.79 -6.21
CA PHE A 12 1.62 -13.52 -6.17
C PHE A 12 0.70 -12.32 -5.95
N ARG A 13 -0.51 -12.32 -6.55
CA ARG A 13 -1.49 -11.24 -6.30
C ARG A 13 -1.90 -11.15 -4.84
N VAL A 14 -2.14 -12.28 -4.20
CA VAL A 14 -2.51 -12.33 -2.79
C VAL A 14 -1.33 -11.90 -1.92
N LEU A 15 -0.15 -12.49 -2.16
CA LEU A 15 1.05 -12.19 -1.38
C LEU A 15 1.46 -10.72 -1.48
N LEU A 16 1.30 -10.08 -2.64
CA LEU A 16 1.58 -8.66 -2.83
C LEU A 16 0.64 -7.74 -2.01
N CYS A 17 -0.50 -8.22 -1.57
CA CYS A 17 -1.43 -7.45 -0.74
C CYS A 17 -1.23 -7.68 0.77
N ILE A 18 -0.49 -8.72 1.18
CA ILE A 18 -0.29 -9.07 2.59
C ILE A 18 0.32 -7.94 3.44
N PRO A 19 1.25 -7.09 2.94
CA PRO A 19 1.80 -6.01 3.77
C PRO A 19 0.74 -5.10 4.39
N LEU A 20 -0.42 -4.91 3.77
CA LEU A 20 -1.52 -4.13 4.34
C LEU A 20 -2.12 -4.71 5.64
N VAL A 21 -1.88 -5.99 5.91
CA VAL A 21 -2.36 -6.65 7.13
C VAL A 21 -1.50 -6.29 8.35
N PHE A 22 -0.24 -5.91 8.10
CA PHE A 22 0.66 -5.55 9.20
C PHE A 22 0.35 -4.15 9.73
N PRO A 23 0.13 -3.98 11.03
CA PRO A 23 0.18 -2.66 11.66
C PRO A 23 1.56 -2.04 11.46
N SER A 24 1.62 -0.75 11.11
CA SER A 24 2.88 -0.05 10.79
C SER A 24 3.90 -0.13 11.94
N TYR A 25 3.42 -0.07 13.19
CA TYR A 25 4.26 -0.22 14.38
C TYR A 25 4.97 -1.58 14.43
N ILE A 26 4.22 -2.67 14.22
CA ILE A 26 4.80 -4.03 14.22
C ILE A 26 5.78 -4.17 13.06
N TYR A 27 5.41 -3.67 11.89
CA TYR A 27 6.26 -3.76 10.70
C TYR A 27 7.56 -2.97 10.88
N GLY A 28 7.50 -1.75 11.43
CA GLY A 28 8.68 -0.94 11.75
C GLY A 28 9.59 -1.62 12.76
N PHE A 29 9.03 -2.26 13.78
CA PHE A 29 9.77 -3.03 14.77
C PHE A 29 10.50 -4.23 14.14
N LEU A 30 9.81 -5.03 13.32
CA LEU A 30 10.42 -6.14 12.59
C LEU A 30 11.49 -5.67 11.60
N PHE A 31 11.29 -4.51 11.00
CA PHE A 31 12.27 -3.91 10.11
C PHE A 31 13.57 -3.53 10.82
N ILE A 32 13.48 -3.00 12.03
CA ILE A 32 14.65 -2.71 12.89
C ILE A 32 15.38 -3.99 13.29
N ILE A 33 14.64 -5.04 13.65
CA ILE A 33 15.25 -6.33 14.02
C ILE A 33 15.99 -6.96 12.85
N LEU A 34 15.42 -6.84 11.64
CA LEU A 34 16.04 -7.41 10.45
C LEU A 34 17.26 -6.61 9.99
N PHE A 35 17.12 -5.31 9.89
CA PHE A 35 18.05 -4.43 9.19
C PHE A 35 18.73 -3.39 10.09
N GLY A 36 18.45 -3.39 11.39
CA GLY A 36 19.10 -2.48 12.33
C GLY A 36 20.61 -2.77 12.50
N PRO A 37 21.37 -1.85 13.14
CA PRO A 37 22.82 -1.96 13.27
C PRO A 37 23.33 -3.23 13.96
N ARG A 38 22.50 -3.87 14.77
CA ARG A 38 22.71 -5.20 15.41
C ARG A 38 21.55 -6.12 15.12
N GLY A 39 21.02 -6.05 13.91
CA GLY A 39 19.89 -6.88 13.48
C GLY A 39 20.33 -8.23 12.93
N ALA A 40 19.35 -9.08 12.64
CA ALA A 40 19.59 -10.44 12.13
C ALA A 40 20.42 -10.47 10.84
N LEU A 41 20.35 -9.42 10.02
CA LEU A 41 21.18 -9.30 8.83
C LEU A 41 22.65 -9.02 9.18
N TYR A 42 22.90 -8.19 10.19
CA TYR A 42 24.26 -7.93 10.68
C TYR A 42 24.95 -9.22 11.15
N ASP A 43 24.28 -10.00 12.01
CA ASP A 43 24.82 -11.24 12.53
C ASP A 43 25.19 -12.25 11.44
N ARG A 44 24.46 -12.21 10.31
CA ARG A 44 24.74 -13.08 9.17
C ARG A 44 25.81 -12.56 8.23
N LEU A 45 26.04 -11.26 8.17
CA LEU A 45 27.06 -10.63 7.30
C LEU A 45 28.40 -10.46 7.97
N GLN A 46 28.46 -10.41 9.31
CA GLN A 46 29.70 -10.32 10.08
C GLN A 46 30.73 -11.40 9.70
N PRO A 47 30.37 -12.69 9.50
CA PRO A 47 31.34 -13.70 9.10
C PRO A 47 31.99 -13.44 7.73
N PHE A 48 31.39 -12.58 6.90
CA PHE A 48 31.89 -12.20 5.58
C PHE A 48 32.72 -10.91 5.60
N GLY A 49 33.07 -10.40 6.81
CA GLY A 49 33.89 -9.20 6.98
C GLY A 49 33.13 -7.88 6.82
N ILE A 50 31.79 -7.89 6.94
CA ILE A 50 30.98 -6.69 6.93
C ILE A 50 30.69 -6.29 8.38
N ASP A 51 31.52 -5.41 8.92
CA ASP A 51 31.48 -4.99 10.33
C ASP A 51 30.53 -3.82 10.59
N GLN A 52 30.03 -3.16 9.53
CA GLN A 52 29.12 -2.02 9.66
C GLN A 52 28.02 -2.10 8.62
N ILE A 53 26.77 -2.05 9.08
CA ILE A 53 25.60 -1.84 8.22
C ILE A 53 25.17 -0.38 8.39
N PRO A 54 24.83 0.34 7.29
CA PRO A 54 24.31 1.69 7.38
C PRO A 54 23.12 1.74 8.34
N SER A 55 23.07 2.75 9.19
CA SER A 55 21.95 2.94 10.11
C SER A 55 20.66 3.16 9.32
N LEU A 56 19.66 2.35 9.61
CA LEU A 56 18.31 2.49 9.03
C LEU A 56 17.42 3.44 9.83
N TYR A 57 17.95 4.05 10.90
CA TYR A 57 17.22 5.09 11.61
C TYR A 57 17.16 6.37 10.78
N GLY A 58 16.06 7.11 10.92
CA GLY A 58 15.83 8.36 10.20
C GLY A 58 15.09 8.18 8.86
N PHE A 59 15.28 9.16 7.99
CA PHE A 59 14.49 9.29 6.75
C PHE A 59 14.54 8.04 5.84
N TRP A 60 15.72 7.51 5.55
CA TRP A 60 15.87 6.41 4.60
C TRP A 60 15.22 5.11 5.08
N GLY A 61 15.37 4.81 6.37
CA GLY A 61 14.71 3.63 6.95
C GLY A 61 13.20 3.78 7.00
N ALA A 62 12.69 4.95 7.40
CA ALA A 62 11.26 5.24 7.39
C ALA A 62 10.70 5.17 5.97
N CYS A 63 11.40 5.74 4.98
CA CYS A 63 11.01 5.71 3.58
C CYS A 63 10.92 4.26 3.04
N LEU A 64 11.94 3.44 3.26
CA LEU A 64 11.95 2.04 2.83
C LEU A 64 10.85 1.23 3.52
N CYS A 65 10.74 1.36 4.84
CA CYS A 65 9.74 0.65 5.63
C CYS A 65 8.32 0.98 5.16
N LEU A 66 7.99 2.27 5.05
CA LEU A 66 6.66 2.71 4.61
C LEU A 66 6.38 2.39 3.14
N THR A 67 7.40 2.42 2.27
CA THR A 67 7.24 2.00 0.88
C THR A 67 6.89 0.52 0.78
N LEU A 68 7.60 -0.36 1.52
CA LEU A 68 7.33 -1.79 1.54
C LEU A 68 5.98 -2.13 2.18
N LEU A 69 5.47 -1.28 3.06
CA LEU A 69 4.17 -1.46 3.69
C LEU A 69 3.02 -0.94 2.82
N SER A 70 3.22 0.17 2.11
CA SER A 70 2.14 0.91 1.43
C SER A 70 2.04 0.71 -0.08
N TYR A 71 3.04 0.09 -0.75
CA TYR A 71 2.96 -0.17 -2.20
C TYR A 71 1.70 -0.92 -2.65
N PRO A 72 1.07 -1.79 -1.81
CA PRO A 72 -0.11 -2.51 -2.24
C PRO A 72 -1.31 -1.59 -2.54
N TYR A 73 -1.39 -0.38 -1.98
CA TYR A 73 -2.44 0.59 -2.34
C TYR A 73 -2.39 0.94 -3.83
N ILE A 74 -1.18 1.24 -4.35
CA ILE A 74 -1.00 1.49 -5.79
C ILE A 74 -1.23 0.21 -6.58
N PHE A 75 -0.72 -0.92 -6.11
CA PHE A 75 -0.87 -2.21 -6.77
C PHE A 75 -2.34 -2.59 -6.96
N ILE A 76 -3.17 -2.46 -5.93
CA ILE A 76 -4.60 -2.80 -5.99
C ILE A 76 -5.34 -1.85 -6.93
N SER A 77 -5.09 -0.54 -6.82
CA SER A 77 -5.73 0.48 -7.66
C SER A 77 -5.43 0.27 -9.14
N VAL A 78 -4.15 0.12 -9.49
CA VAL A 78 -3.69 -0.11 -10.86
C VAL A 78 -4.16 -1.47 -11.39
N SER A 79 -4.09 -2.52 -10.56
CA SER A 79 -4.54 -3.87 -10.93
C SER A 79 -6.01 -3.91 -11.30
N SER A 80 -6.85 -3.26 -10.50
CA SER A 80 -8.29 -3.20 -10.72
C SER A 80 -8.64 -2.52 -12.04
N SER A 81 -7.93 -1.46 -12.38
CA SER A 81 -8.12 -0.74 -13.63
C SER A 81 -7.57 -1.49 -14.83
N LEU A 82 -6.40 -2.12 -14.67
CA LEU A 82 -5.81 -2.91 -15.73
C LEU A 82 -6.66 -4.13 -16.13
N ILE A 83 -7.38 -4.74 -15.17
CA ILE A 83 -8.32 -5.83 -15.45
C ILE A 83 -9.48 -5.34 -16.32
N LYS A 84 -9.95 -4.12 -16.08
CA LYS A 84 -11.10 -3.53 -16.80
C LYS A 84 -10.72 -2.93 -18.15
N LEU A 85 -9.45 -2.66 -18.41
CA LEU A 85 -8.99 -2.05 -19.65
C LEU A 85 -9.13 -3.05 -20.82
N ASP A 86 -9.68 -2.59 -21.94
CA ASP A 86 -9.86 -3.43 -23.14
C ASP A 86 -8.51 -3.80 -23.78
N TYR A 87 -8.38 -5.03 -24.24
CA TYR A 87 -7.22 -5.52 -24.99
C TYR A 87 -7.14 -4.93 -26.41
N ALA A 88 -8.23 -4.36 -26.93
CA ALA A 88 -8.24 -3.72 -28.23
C ALA A 88 -7.14 -2.65 -28.39
N TYR A 89 -6.75 -1.98 -27.32
CA TYR A 89 -5.64 -1.01 -27.33
C TYR A 89 -4.30 -1.68 -27.61
N GLU A 90 -4.06 -2.87 -27.08
CA GLU A 90 -2.83 -3.65 -27.32
C GLU A 90 -2.84 -4.21 -28.75
N GLU A 91 -3.97 -4.75 -29.21
CA GLU A 91 -4.15 -5.28 -30.57
C GLU A 91 -4.00 -4.18 -31.62
N ALA A 92 -4.62 -3.02 -31.43
CA ALA A 92 -4.48 -1.90 -32.33
C ALA A 92 -3.03 -1.40 -32.43
N SER A 93 -2.33 -1.32 -31.30
CA SER A 93 -0.92 -0.94 -31.29
C SER A 93 -0.06 -1.97 -32.00
N ALA A 94 -0.32 -3.26 -31.78
CA ALA A 94 0.39 -4.33 -32.49
C ALA A 94 0.14 -4.34 -33.98
N SER A 95 -1.10 -4.06 -34.43
CA SER A 95 -1.47 -3.92 -35.84
C SER A 95 -0.74 -2.76 -36.54
N LEU A 96 -0.40 -1.70 -35.78
CA LEU A 96 0.43 -0.58 -36.24
C LEU A 96 1.95 -0.90 -36.19
N GLY A 97 2.35 -2.14 -35.91
CA GLY A 97 3.75 -2.57 -35.86
C GLY A 97 4.54 -2.04 -34.65
N LYS A 98 3.86 -1.57 -33.60
CA LYS A 98 4.55 -1.05 -32.42
C LYS A 98 4.97 -2.18 -31.46
N SER A 99 6.13 -1.99 -30.84
CA SER A 99 6.62 -2.95 -29.83
C SER A 99 5.79 -2.95 -28.58
N LEU A 100 5.78 -4.06 -27.82
CA LEU A 100 5.10 -4.16 -26.52
C LEU A 100 5.52 -3.03 -25.54
N LEU A 101 6.81 -2.74 -25.47
CA LEU A 101 7.32 -1.67 -24.60
C LEU A 101 6.74 -0.31 -24.99
N HIS A 102 6.66 -0.01 -26.28
CA HIS A 102 6.05 1.23 -26.79
C HIS A 102 4.57 1.30 -26.41
N THR A 103 3.83 0.20 -26.60
CA THR A 103 2.41 0.10 -26.24
C THR A 103 2.19 0.38 -24.76
N TYR A 104 2.99 -0.25 -23.88
CA TYR A 104 2.86 -0.03 -22.45
C TYR A 104 3.20 1.40 -22.04
N LEU A 105 4.32 1.95 -22.50
CA LEU A 105 4.76 3.30 -22.10
C LEU A 105 3.90 4.42 -22.68
N LYS A 106 3.42 4.27 -23.91
CA LYS A 106 2.71 5.35 -24.63
C LYS A 106 1.20 5.24 -24.67
N VAL A 107 0.65 4.04 -24.38
CA VAL A 107 -0.81 3.81 -24.41
C VAL A 107 -1.32 3.36 -23.04
N ILE A 108 -0.81 2.25 -22.52
CA ILE A 108 -1.39 1.62 -21.31
C ILE A 108 -1.10 2.47 -20.06
N ILE A 109 0.15 2.89 -19.82
CA ILE A 109 0.50 3.70 -18.63
C ILE A 109 -0.25 5.03 -18.60
N PRO A 110 -0.35 5.81 -19.69
CA PRO A 110 -1.18 7.01 -19.71
C PRO A 110 -2.66 6.75 -19.41
N LEU A 111 -3.23 5.65 -19.91
CA LEU A 111 -4.61 5.25 -19.59
C LEU A 111 -4.77 4.87 -18.11
N LEU A 112 -3.75 4.30 -17.50
CA LEU A 112 -3.75 3.93 -16.08
C LEU A 112 -3.41 5.10 -15.14
N LYS A 113 -2.99 6.26 -15.67
CA LYS A 113 -2.60 7.44 -14.87
C LYS A 113 -3.62 7.82 -13.79
N PRO A 114 -4.94 7.85 -14.04
CA PRO A 114 -5.91 8.15 -12.98
C PRO A 114 -5.85 7.16 -11.83
N SER A 115 -5.71 5.87 -12.11
CA SER A 115 -5.62 4.83 -11.07
C SER A 115 -4.31 4.85 -10.31
N ILE A 116 -3.22 5.20 -10.98
CA ILE A 116 -1.92 5.43 -10.33
C ILE A 116 -2.03 6.62 -9.37
N LEU A 117 -2.68 7.70 -9.78
CA LEU A 117 -2.89 8.88 -8.94
C LEU A 117 -3.76 8.57 -7.72
N VAL A 118 -4.84 7.80 -7.87
CA VAL A 118 -5.66 7.35 -6.73
C VAL A 118 -4.81 6.56 -5.73
N GLY A 119 -4.05 5.58 -6.20
CA GLY A 119 -3.17 4.80 -5.35
C GLY A 119 -2.09 5.66 -4.68
N ALA A 120 -1.50 6.61 -5.41
CA ALA A 120 -0.49 7.52 -4.89
C ALA A 120 -1.04 8.43 -3.79
N ILE A 121 -2.27 8.93 -3.94
CA ILE A 121 -2.93 9.72 -2.87
C ILE A 121 -3.14 8.87 -1.63
N LEU A 122 -3.68 7.66 -1.77
CA LEU A 122 -3.88 6.76 -0.63
C LEU A 122 -2.55 6.51 0.11
N VAL A 123 -1.47 6.27 -0.63
CA VAL A 123 -0.12 6.14 -0.03
C VAL A 123 0.30 7.42 0.66
N THR A 124 0.12 8.58 0.02
CA THR A 124 0.51 9.87 0.59
C THR A 124 -0.23 10.15 1.89
N LEU A 125 -1.55 9.96 1.91
CA LEU A 125 -2.38 10.17 3.10
C LEU A 125 -2.01 9.20 4.21
N TYR A 126 -1.78 7.91 3.86
CA TYR A 126 -1.34 6.90 4.80
C TYR A 126 0.02 7.26 5.44
N VAL A 127 1.01 7.62 4.62
CA VAL A 127 2.37 7.96 5.08
C VAL A 127 2.39 9.24 5.94
N ILE A 128 1.59 10.25 5.57
CA ILE A 128 1.50 11.49 6.35
C ILE A 128 0.89 11.24 7.74
N SER A 129 -0.10 10.36 7.84
CA SER A 129 -0.77 10.03 9.11
C SER A 129 -0.03 8.96 9.93
N ASP A 130 0.93 8.24 9.34
CA ASP A 130 1.63 7.18 10.06
C ASP A 130 2.48 7.74 11.19
N PHE A 131 2.25 7.19 12.38
CA PHE A 131 3.05 7.44 13.59
C PHE A 131 3.89 6.19 13.95
N GLY A 132 3.35 5.00 13.72
CA GLY A 132 3.89 3.76 14.22
C GLY A 132 5.31 3.46 13.74
N ALA A 133 5.50 3.37 12.42
CA ALA A 133 6.80 3.08 11.83
C ALA A 133 7.79 4.25 12.02
N VAL A 134 7.33 5.49 11.83
CA VAL A 134 8.22 6.67 11.90
C VAL A 134 8.76 6.91 13.31
N SER A 135 7.98 6.63 14.36
CA SER A 135 8.41 6.77 15.75
C SER A 135 9.52 5.79 16.11
N LEU A 136 9.36 4.52 15.73
CA LEU A 136 10.36 3.48 15.97
C LEU A 136 11.65 3.72 15.20
N LEU A 137 11.53 4.20 13.95
CA LEU A 137 12.68 4.52 13.11
C LEU A 137 13.28 5.90 13.42
N GLN A 138 12.84 6.56 14.48
CA GLN A 138 13.35 7.84 14.99
C GLN A 138 13.32 8.96 13.93
N TYR A 139 12.37 8.90 13.00
CA TYR A 139 12.17 9.93 12.01
C TYR A 139 11.16 10.96 12.52
N LYS A 140 11.59 12.21 12.66
CA LYS A 140 10.77 13.33 13.18
C LYS A 140 9.78 13.81 12.13
N SER A 141 8.70 13.06 11.92
CA SER A 141 7.55 13.47 11.09
C SER A 141 6.59 14.38 11.84
N PHE A 142 5.62 14.99 11.16
CA PHE A 142 4.57 15.77 11.83
C PHE A 142 3.77 14.94 12.84
N SER A 143 3.39 13.72 12.50
CA SER A 143 2.70 12.79 13.39
C SER A 143 3.50 12.48 14.64
N TYR A 144 4.82 12.29 14.53
CA TYR A 144 5.72 12.11 15.66
C TYR A 144 5.80 13.38 16.55
N VAL A 145 5.91 14.57 15.94
CA VAL A 145 5.97 15.84 16.67
C VAL A 145 4.67 16.11 17.42
N ILE A 146 3.52 15.87 16.80
CA ILE A 146 2.20 16.02 17.42
C ILE A 146 2.08 15.13 18.66
N TYR A 147 2.47 13.85 18.53
CA TYR A 147 2.45 12.92 19.65
C TYR A 147 3.32 13.39 20.81
N ASN A 148 4.57 13.79 20.55
CA ASN A 148 5.47 14.30 21.57
C ASN A 148 4.93 15.58 22.26
N GLN A 149 4.34 16.50 21.51
CA GLN A 149 3.72 17.69 22.07
C GLN A 149 2.53 17.35 22.96
N TYR A 150 1.76 16.33 22.56
CA TYR A 150 0.64 15.84 23.37
C TYR A 150 1.12 15.21 24.69
N GLU A 151 2.13 14.36 24.64
CA GLU A 151 2.75 13.70 25.80
C GLU A 151 3.37 14.71 26.78
N THR A 152 3.98 15.79 26.28
CA THR A 152 4.58 16.84 27.10
C THR A 152 3.58 17.91 27.57
N ILE A 153 2.26 17.63 27.47
CA ILE A 153 1.17 18.52 27.93
C ILE A 153 1.10 19.87 27.15
N GLN A 154 1.82 20.00 26.05
CA GLN A 154 1.77 21.18 25.18
C GLN A 154 0.58 21.10 24.21
N ARG A 155 -0.64 21.04 24.73
CA ARG A 155 -1.86 20.80 23.94
C ARG A 155 -2.11 21.84 22.85
N THR A 156 -1.79 23.10 23.13
CA THR A 156 -1.94 24.21 22.15
C THR A 156 -0.98 24.03 20.97
N ALA A 157 0.27 23.64 21.24
CA ALA A 157 1.26 23.36 20.20
C ALA A 157 0.85 22.12 19.39
N ALA A 158 0.39 21.06 20.04
CA ALA A 158 -0.13 19.88 19.36
C ALA A 158 -1.31 20.21 18.45
N ALA A 159 -2.27 21.03 18.90
CA ALA A 159 -3.41 21.45 18.08
C ALA A 159 -2.98 22.27 16.86
N SER A 160 -2.03 23.19 17.01
CA SER A 160 -1.52 23.98 15.86
C SER A 160 -0.79 23.12 14.85
N THR A 161 0.06 22.19 15.31
CA THR A 161 0.78 21.25 14.43
C THR A 161 -0.19 20.31 13.72
N SER A 162 -1.22 19.80 14.41
CA SER A 162 -2.29 19.00 13.82
C SER A 162 -3.05 19.74 12.74
N SER A 163 -3.36 21.03 12.94
CA SER A 163 -4.03 21.85 11.92
C SER A 163 -3.20 21.98 10.64
N VAL A 164 -1.88 22.10 10.76
CA VAL A 164 -0.96 22.12 9.60
C VAL A 164 -0.98 20.76 8.89
N LEU A 165 -0.96 19.66 9.64
CA LEU A 165 -1.02 18.32 9.05
C LEU A 165 -2.32 18.08 8.27
N ILE A 166 -3.46 18.49 8.85
CA ILE A 166 -4.77 18.45 8.18
C ILE A 166 -4.75 19.28 6.90
N LEU A 167 -4.18 20.51 6.95
CA LEU A 167 -4.07 21.37 5.78
C LEU A 167 -3.25 20.71 4.66
N ILE A 168 -2.11 20.08 4.98
CA ILE A 168 -1.29 19.34 4.02
C ILE A 168 -2.08 18.17 3.40
N GLY A 169 -2.82 17.43 4.21
CA GLY A 169 -3.70 16.37 3.72
C GLY A 169 -4.79 16.89 2.79
N LEU A 170 -5.47 17.98 3.15
CA LEU A 170 -6.49 18.63 2.32
C LEU A 170 -5.90 19.16 1.01
N LEU A 171 -4.73 19.77 1.04
CA LEU A 171 -4.03 20.21 -0.16
C LEU A 171 -3.68 19.03 -1.07
N SER A 172 -3.21 17.92 -0.51
CA SER A 172 -2.91 16.71 -1.28
C SER A 172 -4.15 16.19 -2.02
N ILE A 173 -5.31 16.20 -1.37
CA ILE A 173 -6.59 15.82 -1.99
C ILE A 173 -7.06 16.86 -3.01
N TRP A 174 -6.84 18.15 -2.75
CA TRP A 174 -7.27 19.23 -3.64
C TRP A 174 -6.49 19.24 -4.96
N PHE A 175 -5.19 18.94 -4.93
CA PHE A 175 -4.36 18.77 -6.13
C PHE A 175 -4.78 17.55 -6.97
N TYR A 176 -5.52 16.62 -6.36
CA TYR A 176 -6.10 15.52 -7.11
C TYR A 176 -7.29 16.00 -7.95
N ARG A 177 -7.10 16.00 -9.25
CA ARG A 177 -8.18 16.18 -10.23
C ARG A 177 -8.41 14.85 -10.92
N PRO A 178 -9.49 14.11 -10.58
CA PRO A 178 -9.89 12.98 -11.40
C PRO A 178 -10.29 13.53 -12.78
N ASP A 179 -9.52 13.17 -13.81
CA ASP A 179 -9.91 13.45 -15.21
C ASP A 179 -11.18 12.64 -15.51
N SER A 180 -12.33 13.30 -15.39
CA SER A 180 -13.65 12.72 -15.64
C SER A 180 -13.82 12.21 -17.09
N ALA A 181 -13.04 12.72 -18.04
CA ALA A 181 -13.01 12.25 -19.41
C ALA A 181 -12.56 10.78 -19.56
N ASN A 182 -11.68 10.29 -18.69
CA ASN A 182 -11.19 8.93 -18.76
C ASN A 182 -12.14 7.89 -18.12
N THR A 183 -13.08 8.31 -17.27
CA THR A 183 -14.06 7.40 -16.68
C THR A 183 -15.03 6.82 -17.72
N ASP A 184 -15.27 7.52 -18.81
CA ASP A 184 -16.17 7.03 -19.87
C ASP A 184 -15.48 5.99 -20.78
N LEU A 185 -14.14 6.00 -20.89
CA LEU A 185 -13.37 4.97 -21.58
C LEU A 185 -13.46 3.60 -20.86
N TYR A 186 -13.57 3.59 -19.53
CA TYR A 186 -13.80 2.36 -18.77
C TYR A 186 -15.24 1.86 -18.84
N ARG A 187 -16.21 2.74 -19.18
CA ARG A 187 -17.63 2.38 -19.32
C ARG A 187 -17.98 1.83 -20.69
N SER A 188 -17.34 2.31 -21.74
CA SER A 188 -17.59 1.85 -23.12
C SER A 188 -17.10 0.41 -23.38
N SER A 189 -16.15 -0.08 -22.57
CA SER A 189 -15.62 -1.44 -22.66
C SER A 189 -16.42 -2.49 -21.85
N ALA A 190 -17.62 -2.17 -21.36
CA ALA A 190 -18.53 -3.14 -20.73
C ALA A 190 -19.08 -4.20 -21.71
N SER A 191 -18.73 -4.16 -22.99
CA SER A 191 -19.03 -5.17 -23.99
C SER A 191 -18.04 -6.32 -23.87
N VAL A 192 -18.52 -7.45 -23.35
CA VAL A 192 -17.94 -8.80 -23.47
C VAL A 192 -16.43 -8.87 -23.23
N SER A 193 -16.06 -9.20 -22.01
CA SER A 193 -14.69 -9.63 -21.67
C SER A 193 -14.27 -10.77 -22.61
N ARG A 194 -13.60 -10.44 -23.73
CA ARG A 194 -12.97 -11.43 -24.57
C ARG A 194 -11.90 -12.13 -23.75
N ASN A 195 -11.97 -13.44 -23.69
CA ASN A 195 -10.94 -14.30 -23.09
C ASN A 195 -9.64 -14.11 -23.89
N THR A 196 -8.79 -13.21 -23.43
CA THR A 196 -7.56 -12.86 -24.11
C THR A 196 -6.42 -13.73 -23.61
N LYS A 197 -5.56 -14.12 -24.54
CA LYS A 197 -4.35 -14.88 -24.23
C LYS A 197 -3.41 -14.01 -23.38
N PRO A 198 -2.86 -14.52 -22.28
CA PRO A 198 -1.89 -13.79 -21.50
C PRO A 198 -0.65 -13.47 -22.35
N ILE A 199 -0.08 -12.28 -22.13
CA ILE A 199 1.14 -11.86 -22.81
C ILE A 199 2.25 -12.84 -22.46
N ASP A 200 2.86 -13.42 -23.48
CA ASP A 200 4.02 -14.28 -23.30
C ASP A 200 5.28 -13.44 -23.13
N LEU A 201 5.90 -13.54 -21.96
CA LEU A 201 7.12 -12.83 -21.61
C LEU A 201 8.39 -13.56 -22.12
N GLY A 202 8.26 -14.73 -22.72
CA GLY A 202 9.41 -15.51 -23.18
C GLY A 202 10.47 -15.69 -22.09
N LYS A 203 11.73 -15.39 -22.38
CA LYS A 203 12.84 -15.50 -21.41
C LYS A 203 12.75 -14.50 -20.26
N PHE A 204 12.13 -13.33 -20.46
CA PHE A 204 11.93 -12.31 -19.41
C PHE A 204 10.97 -12.75 -18.31
N LYS A 205 10.23 -13.84 -18.50
CA LYS A 205 9.35 -14.43 -17.49
C LYS A 205 10.10 -14.73 -16.18
N TRP A 206 11.29 -15.29 -16.27
CA TRP A 206 12.09 -15.63 -15.09
C TRP A 206 12.60 -14.40 -14.34
N VAL A 207 13.04 -13.38 -15.09
CA VAL A 207 13.46 -12.09 -14.50
C VAL A 207 12.28 -11.42 -13.78
N ALA A 208 11.12 -11.36 -14.43
CA ALA A 208 9.92 -10.78 -13.82
C ALA A 208 9.47 -11.60 -12.59
N THR A 209 9.57 -12.92 -12.63
CA THR A 209 9.27 -13.79 -11.47
C THR A 209 10.24 -13.49 -10.33
N LEU A 210 11.53 -13.36 -10.61
CA LEU A 210 12.54 -13.05 -9.59
C LEU A 210 12.29 -11.69 -8.93
N ILE A 211 11.97 -10.65 -9.70
CA ILE A 211 11.65 -9.31 -9.16
C ILE A 211 10.43 -9.37 -8.25
N VAL A 212 9.35 -10.02 -8.68
CA VAL A 212 8.13 -10.14 -7.87
C VAL A 212 8.39 -10.97 -6.61
N SER A 213 9.12 -12.09 -6.74
CA SER A 213 9.47 -12.95 -5.61
C SER A 213 10.39 -12.25 -4.61
N SER A 214 11.36 -11.45 -5.07
CA SER A 214 12.24 -10.68 -4.19
C SER A 214 11.48 -9.61 -3.42
N LEU A 215 10.53 -8.93 -4.07
CA LEU A 215 9.66 -7.96 -3.38
C LEU A 215 8.81 -8.65 -2.31
N ILE A 216 8.17 -9.77 -2.62
CA ILE A 216 7.39 -10.56 -1.65
C ILE A 216 8.29 -11.09 -0.53
N PHE A 217 9.49 -11.56 -0.87
CA PHE A 217 10.44 -12.06 0.11
C PHE A 217 10.78 -10.99 1.15
N VAL A 218 11.15 -9.79 0.71
CA VAL A 218 11.52 -8.69 1.60
C VAL A 218 10.31 -8.12 2.35
N SER A 219 9.16 -7.98 1.70
CA SER A 219 7.99 -7.32 2.32
C SER A 219 7.12 -8.25 3.16
N VAL A 220 7.18 -9.56 2.95
CA VAL A 220 6.30 -10.53 3.63
C VAL A 220 7.09 -11.64 4.30
N VAL A 221 7.93 -12.36 3.53
CA VAL A 221 8.57 -13.58 4.05
C VAL A 221 9.54 -13.26 5.18
N LEU A 222 10.38 -12.24 5.02
CA LEU A 222 11.34 -11.84 6.06
C LEU A 222 10.64 -11.41 7.36
N PRO A 223 9.67 -10.47 7.36
CA PRO A 223 8.96 -10.10 8.59
C PRO A 223 8.25 -11.29 9.25
N VAL A 224 7.57 -12.13 8.48
CA VAL A 224 6.90 -13.32 9.03
C VAL A 224 7.90 -14.33 9.59
N SER A 225 9.04 -14.52 8.95
CA SER A 225 10.08 -15.45 9.44
C SER A 225 10.65 -15.01 10.77
N VAL A 226 10.81 -13.71 11.03
CA VAL A 226 11.25 -13.19 12.32
C VAL A 226 10.21 -13.44 13.41
N LEU A 227 8.93 -13.18 13.11
CA LEU A 227 7.86 -13.49 14.05
C LEU A 227 7.81 -14.99 14.38
N ALA A 228 7.93 -15.84 13.37
CA ALA A 228 7.94 -17.29 13.55
C ALA A 228 9.16 -17.76 14.38
N TYR A 229 10.35 -17.21 14.07
CA TYR A 229 11.58 -17.52 14.82
C TYR A 229 11.45 -17.12 16.29
N TRP A 230 10.92 -15.95 16.57
CA TRP A 230 10.71 -15.50 17.95
C TRP A 230 9.66 -16.31 18.67
N SER A 231 8.54 -16.61 18.00
CA SER A 231 7.50 -17.48 18.57
C SER A 231 8.02 -18.86 18.94
N TYR A 232 8.99 -19.40 18.19
CA TYR A 232 9.59 -20.70 18.46
C TYR A 232 10.62 -20.69 19.59
N ASN A 233 11.48 -19.66 19.62
CA ASN A 233 12.62 -19.63 20.56
C ASN A 233 12.28 -19.07 21.95
N PHE A 234 11.23 -18.28 22.07
CA PHE A 234 10.77 -17.83 23.37
C PHE A 234 9.81 -18.86 23.97
N THR A 235 10.27 -19.56 25.00
CA THR A 235 9.44 -20.39 25.89
C THR A 235 8.51 -19.49 26.69
N ILE A 236 7.43 -19.05 26.07
CA ILE A 236 6.35 -18.32 26.72
C ILE A 236 5.40 -19.38 27.30
N ASN A 237 5.05 -19.26 28.56
CA ASN A 237 3.90 -19.98 29.12
C ASN A 237 2.66 -19.49 28.39
N TYR A 238 2.27 -20.22 27.34
CA TYR A 238 1.14 -19.87 26.45
C TYR A 238 -0.18 -19.66 27.21
N THR A 239 -0.34 -20.28 28.39
CA THR A 239 -1.52 -20.14 29.25
C THR A 239 -1.71 -18.74 29.80
N ASP A 240 -0.64 -18.00 30.12
CA ASP A 240 -0.71 -16.65 30.68
C ASP A 240 -0.73 -15.56 29.60
N PHE A 241 -0.20 -15.86 28.41
CA PHE A 241 -0.04 -14.89 27.33
C PHE A 241 -1.24 -14.87 26.36
N PHE A 242 -1.88 -16.02 26.12
CA PHE A 242 -2.96 -16.11 25.15
C PHE A 242 -4.32 -15.76 25.81
N LYS A 243 -4.58 -14.44 25.88
CA LYS A 243 -5.86 -13.95 26.36
C LYS A 243 -6.94 -14.12 25.28
N PHE A 244 -7.66 -15.23 25.28
CA PHE A 244 -8.79 -15.47 24.37
C PHE A 244 -9.81 -14.31 24.39
N SER A 245 -10.01 -13.66 25.54
CA SER A 245 -10.86 -12.49 25.65
C SER A 245 -10.38 -11.32 24.78
N ALA A 246 -9.08 -11.06 24.72
CA ALA A 246 -8.53 -9.99 23.88
C ALA A 246 -8.72 -10.31 22.38
N LEU A 247 -8.47 -11.56 21.98
CA LEU A 247 -8.73 -12.01 20.60
C LEU A 247 -10.21 -11.85 20.24
N TYR A 248 -11.11 -12.33 21.10
CA TYR A 248 -12.55 -12.20 20.87
C TYR A 248 -12.98 -10.73 20.77
N ASN A 249 -12.54 -9.88 21.70
CA ASN A 249 -12.87 -8.45 21.69
C ASN A 249 -12.34 -7.76 20.42
N SER A 250 -11.15 -8.10 19.96
CA SER A 250 -10.58 -7.56 18.73
C SER A 250 -11.37 -7.99 17.49
N LEU A 251 -11.73 -9.27 17.40
CA LEU A 251 -12.54 -9.78 16.29
C LEU A 251 -13.95 -9.20 16.31
N TYR A 252 -14.56 -9.07 17.48
CA TYR A 252 -15.88 -8.47 17.65
C TYR A 252 -15.88 -7.01 17.23
N ALA A 253 -14.93 -6.21 17.72
CA ALA A 253 -14.80 -4.81 17.37
C ALA A 253 -14.52 -4.63 15.87
N ALA A 254 -13.61 -5.43 15.31
CA ALA A 254 -13.28 -5.36 13.87
C ALA A 254 -14.47 -5.75 12.99
N SER A 255 -15.20 -6.82 13.33
CA SER A 255 -16.37 -7.25 12.56
C SER A 255 -17.50 -6.23 12.60
N LEU A 256 -17.80 -5.70 13.79
CA LEU A 256 -18.86 -4.71 13.98
C LEU A 256 -18.48 -3.39 13.26
N GLY A 257 -17.24 -2.93 13.43
CA GLY A 257 -16.72 -1.75 12.74
C GLY A 257 -16.76 -1.90 11.21
N SER A 258 -16.35 -3.05 10.68
CA SER A 258 -16.38 -3.29 9.24
C SER A 258 -17.81 -3.30 8.68
N ILE A 259 -18.77 -3.93 9.37
CA ILE A 259 -20.17 -3.95 8.95
C ILE A 259 -20.74 -2.52 8.92
N ILE A 260 -20.54 -1.74 9.97
CA ILE A 260 -21.01 -0.35 10.04
C ILE A 260 -20.36 0.48 8.91
N THR A 261 -19.06 0.35 8.72
CA THR A 261 -18.33 1.08 7.66
C THR A 261 -18.88 0.74 6.27
N VAL A 262 -19.12 -0.53 5.98
CA VAL A 262 -19.72 -0.96 4.70
C VAL A 262 -21.12 -0.37 4.52
N LEU A 263 -21.97 -0.45 5.55
CA LEU A 263 -23.33 0.09 5.48
C LEU A 263 -23.34 1.60 5.22
N LEU A 264 -22.45 2.35 5.88
CA LEU A 264 -22.33 3.80 5.69
C LEU A 264 -21.69 4.17 4.34
N SER A 265 -20.78 3.36 3.82
CA SER A 265 -20.10 3.65 2.54
C SER A 265 -20.96 3.37 1.31
N ILE A 266 -21.91 2.42 1.37
CA ILE A 266 -22.79 2.07 0.25
C ILE A 266 -23.56 3.28 -0.29
N PRO A 267 -24.32 4.06 0.52
CA PRO A 267 -25.09 5.21 0.00
C PRO A 267 -24.18 6.28 -0.60
N VAL A 268 -23.00 6.51 0.00
CA VAL A 268 -22.00 7.46 -0.50
C VAL A 268 -21.45 6.99 -1.86
N ALA A 269 -21.07 5.72 -1.98
CA ALA A 269 -20.58 5.14 -3.22
C ALA A 269 -21.63 5.16 -4.33
N LEU A 270 -22.90 4.85 -4.01
CA LEU A 270 -24.01 4.92 -4.96
C LEU A 270 -24.27 6.34 -5.42
N LEU A 271 -24.21 7.32 -4.52
CA LEU A 271 -24.37 8.74 -4.85
C LEU A 271 -23.29 9.19 -5.83
N ILE A 272 -22.04 8.90 -5.55
CA ILE A 272 -20.89 9.23 -6.41
C ILE A 272 -21.00 8.52 -7.77
N ALA A 273 -21.43 7.27 -7.80
CA ALA A 273 -21.54 6.49 -9.02
C ALA A 273 -22.70 6.94 -9.93
N LYS A 274 -23.83 7.34 -9.32
CA LYS A 274 -25.06 7.69 -10.04
C LYS A 274 -25.10 9.14 -10.50
N TYR A 275 -24.63 10.07 -9.68
CA TYR A 275 -24.74 11.50 -9.94
C TYR A 275 -23.34 12.11 -10.21
N LYS A 276 -23.13 12.59 -11.45
CA LYS A 276 -21.89 13.26 -11.86
C LYS A 276 -22.03 14.79 -11.73
N ASN A 277 -22.36 15.30 -10.56
CA ASN A 277 -22.47 16.73 -10.31
C ASN A 277 -21.36 17.23 -9.37
N SER A 278 -21.21 18.55 -9.26
CA SER A 278 -20.19 19.17 -8.38
C SER A 278 -20.33 18.74 -6.93
N PHE A 279 -21.54 18.48 -6.45
CA PHE A 279 -21.81 18.00 -5.10
C PHE A 279 -21.24 16.60 -4.86
N SER A 280 -21.42 15.68 -5.83
CA SER A 280 -20.83 14.33 -5.77
C SER A 280 -19.30 14.36 -5.73
N GLN A 281 -18.68 15.25 -6.52
CA GLN A 281 -17.21 15.43 -6.50
C GLN A 281 -16.69 15.95 -5.16
N ILE A 282 -17.45 16.83 -4.51
CA ILE A 282 -17.13 17.32 -3.18
C ILE A 282 -17.19 16.16 -2.16
N ILE A 283 -18.26 15.38 -2.17
CA ILE A 283 -18.42 14.23 -1.28
C ILE A 283 -17.30 13.20 -1.50
N GLU A 284 -16.93 12.93 -2.75
CA GLU A 284 -15.80 12.05 -3.08
C GLU A 284 -14.52 12.52 -2.43
N LYS A 285 -14.19 13.81 -2.54
CA LYS A 285 -13.01 14.40 -1.90
C LYS A 285 -13.08 14.32 -0.38
N PHE A 286 -14.24 14.61 0.22
CA PHE A 286 -14.42 14.50 1.66
C PHE A 286 -14.28 13.06 2.17
N SER A 287 -14.63 12.05 1.38
CA SER A 287 -14.44 10.64 1.74
C SER A 287 -12.98 10.25 1.94
N TYR A 288 -12.03 10.93 1.28
CA TYR A 288 -10.60 10.70 1.49
C TYR A 288 -10.04 11.37 2.76
N ILE A 289 -10.73 12.33 3.34
CA ILE A 289 -10.26 13.06 4.54
C ILE A 289 -10.12 12.11 5.74
N GLY A 290 -10.98 11.10 5.84
CA GLY A 290 -10.89 10.08 6.89
C GLY A 290 -9.56 9.31 6.94
N PHE A 291 -8.73 9.40 5.90
CA PHE A 291 -7.37 8.84 5.93
C PHE A 291 -6.32 9.77 6.54
N VAL A 292 -6.64 11.05 6.73
CA VAL A 292 -5.71 12.08 7.26
C VAL A 292 -5.93 12.29 8.75
N LEU A 293 -7.16 12.07 9.22
CA LEU A 293 -7.58 12.23 10.62
C LEU A 293 -7.37 10.95 11.41
#